data_47a2959817e872edadfd245385febdc4
#
_entry.id   47a2959817e872edadfd245385febdc4
#
_cell.length_a   1.000
_cell.length_b   1.000
_cell.length_c   1.000
_cell.angle_alpha   90.00
_cell.angle_beta   90.00
_cell.angle_gamma   90.00
#
_symmetry.space_group_name_H-M   'P 1'
#
loop_
_entity.id
_entity.type
_entity.pdbx_description
1 polymer ?
#
loop_
_entity_poly.entity_id
_entity_poly.type
_entity_poly.pdbx_seq_one_letter_code
_entity_poly.pdbx_strand_id
1 'polypeptide(L)'
;MFEKVNPCHPDKVADRIAGALVDAAYRKEENPRIAVEVLIGHGVCHIIAESSVHISLDEVDAIVKRIGGNLHLDYVEVPQDGHLANNQAEGIRCGDNGIFKGMPVTEEQKILCGIAKSVYHTYPSDGKYIIDEARLVLCQSNAPTEGLQKLYPTAEVNPLGAWAGGTDVDSGVTNRKLGSDMADSVTGGGLHGKDLSKADVSVNIYAWLKAQETGKPVQLVCAIGDDTVDGVPYAEIVETARRYIQSLGGFEKFAEWGLVR
;
A
#
# COMPACT_ATOMS: atom_id res chain seq x y z
N MET A 1 -20.07 5.21 -0.56
CA MET A 1 -19.12 5.65 0.51
C MET A 1 -17.70 5.21 0.17
N PHE A 2 -16.72 6.10 0.28
CA PHE A 2 -15.29 5.79 0.10
C PHE A 2 -14.48 6.40 1.24
N GLU A 3 -13.52 5.66 1.79
CA GLU A 3 -12.58 6.11 2.81
C GLU A 3 -11.18 6.23 2.20
N LYS A 4 -10.50 7.34 2.48
CA LYS A 4 -9.09 7.54 2.19
C LYS A 4 -8.33 7.84 3.47
N VAL A 5 -7.21 7.15 3.70
CA VAL A 5 -6.26 7.48 4.78
C VAL A 5 -4.99 8.07 4.18
N ASN A 6 -4.28 8.88 4.97
CA ASN A 6 -3.03 9.50 4.52
C ASN A 6 -1.79 8.66 4.91
N PRO A 7 -0.59 9.01 4.42
CA PRO A 7 0.64 8.25 4.67
C PRO A 7 1.11 8.17 6.14
N CYS A 8 0.52 8.95 7.04
CA CYS A 8 0.82 8.90 8.48
C CYS A 8 -0.17 8.03 9.27
N HIS A 9 -1.21 7.48 8.64
CA HIS A 9 -2.04 6.48 9.29
C HIS A 9 -1.17 5.26 9.66
N PRO A 10 -1.27 4.70 10.88
CA PRO A 10 -0.38 3.62 11.33
C PRO A 10 -0.27 2.44 10.35
N ASP A 11 -1.37 2.00 9.75
CA ASP A 11 -1.33 0.95 8.72
C ASP A 11 -0.52 1.38 7.49
N LYS A 12 -0.58 2.66 7.08
CA LYS A 12 0.20 3.19 5.96
C LYS A 12 1.67 3.38 6.32
N VAL A 13 1.98 3.66 7.57
CA VAL A 13 3.36 3.64 8.07
C VAL A 13 3.94 2.23 7.95
N ALA A 14 3.17 1.18 8.32
CA ALA A 14 3.57 -0.21 8.13
C ALA A 14 3.78 -0.55 6.65
N ASP A 15 2.84 -0.20 5.77
CA ASP A 15 2.95 -0.41 4.32
C ASP A 15 4.18 0.29 3.73
N ARG A 16 4.48 1.52 4.16
CA ARG A 16 5.65 2.29 3.68
C ARG A 16 6.97 1.68 4.13
N ILE A 17 7.06 1.21 5.38
CA ILE A 17 8.23 0.49 5.88
C ILE A 17 8.45 -0.78 5.04
N ALA A 18 7.40 -1.58 4.84
CA ALA A 18 7.46 -2.77 4.01
C ALA A 18 7.87 -2.44 2.56
N GLY A 19 7.28 -1.41 1.96
CA GLY A 19 7.64 -0.94 0.61
C GLY A 19 9.07 -0.48 0.50
N ALA A 20 9.61 0.24 1.50
CA ALA A 20 11.00 0.68 1.53
C ALA A 20 11.99 -0.50 1.63
N LEU A 21 11.62 -1.58 2.33
CA LEU A 21 12.41 -2.82 2.37
C LEU A 21 12.38 -3.56 1.02
N VAL A 22 11.25 -3.58 0.34
CA VAL A 22 11.18 -4.09 -1.04
C VAL A 22 12.05 -3.26 -1.97
N ASP A 23 12.04 -1.93 -1.88
CA ASP A 23 12.94 -1.05 -2.63
C ASP A 23 14.42 -1.33 -2.31
N ALA A 24 14.74 -1.63 -1.04
CA ALA A 24 16.09 -2.03 -0.63
C ALA A 24 16.55 -3.33 -1.30
N ALA A 25 15.66 -4.31 -1.41
CA ALA A 25 15.93 -5.55 -2.11
C ALA A 25 16.16 -5.33 -3.61
N TYR A 26 15.33 -4.52 -4.27
CA TYR A 26 15.50 -4.17 -5.70
C TYR A 26 16.77 -3.37 -5.99
N ARG A 27 17.34 -2.66 -5.03
CA ARG A 27 18.68 -2.02 -5.20
C ARG A 27 19.83 -3.04 -5.22
N LYS A 28 19.63 -4.22 -4.63
CA LYS A 28 20.66 -5.26 -4.50
C LYS A 28 20.55 -6.34 -5.56
N GLU A 29 19.34 -6.60 -6.06
CA GLU A 29 19.05 -7.62 -7.05
C GLU A 29 17.98 -7.11 -8.01
N GLU A 30 18.09 -7.42 -9.31
CA GLU A 30 17.14 -6.95 -10.32
C GLU A 30 15.74 -7.55 -10.14
N ASN A 31 15.68 -8.81 -9.74
CA ASN A 31 14.43 -9.56 -9.52
C ASN A 31 14.45 -10.28 -8.16
N PRO A 32 14.50 -9.53 -7.05
CA PRO A 32 14.54 -10.13 -5.73
C PRO A 32 13.24 -10.89 -5.45
N ARG A 33 13.34 -11.89 -4.59
CA ARG A 33 12.20 -12.58 -4.02
C ARG A 33 12.05 -12.11 -2.59
N ILE A 34 11.02 -11.31 -2.31
CA ILE A 34 10.84 -10.73 -0.99
C ILE A 34 9.36 -10.63 -0.60
N ALA A 35 9.09 -11.00 0.64
CA ALA A 35 7.83 -10.75 1.31
C ALA A 35 8.11 -10.18 2.71
N VAL A 36 7.49 -9.05 3.04
CA VAL A 36 7.69 -8.32 4.29
C VAL A 36 6.34 -8.08 4.94
N GLU A 37 6.22 -8.49 6.19
CA GLU A 37 5.10 -8.15 7.06
C GLU A 37 5.58 -7.25 8.19
N VAL A 38 4.81 -6.19 8.47
CA VAL A 38 5.12 -5.19 9.49
C VAL A 38 3.93 -5.01 10.43
N LEU A 39 4.20 -5.08 11.72
CA LEU A 39 3.29 -4.67 12.79
C LEU A 39 3.96 -3.54 13.57
N ILE A 40 3.30 -2.41 13.71
CA ILE A 40 3.86 -1.19 14.31
C ILE A 40 2.87 -0.57 15.31
N GLY A 41 3.38 0.05 16.35
CA GLY A 41 2.60 0.85 17.30
C GLY A 41 3.16 0.82 18.71
N HIS A 42 2.80 1.84 19.50
CA HIS A 42 3.13 1.92 20.92
C HIS A 42 4.63 1.73 21.22
N GLY A 43 5.48 2.34 20.38
CA GLY A 43 6.92 2.33 20.59
C GLY A 43 7.64 1.11 20.01
N VAL A 44 6.95 0.18 19.32
CA VAL A 44 7.55 -1.06 18.78
C VAL A 44 7.26 -1.20 17.28
N CYS A 45 8.21 -1.77 16.55
CA CYS A 45 8.07 -2.18 15.16
C CYS A 45 8.57 -3.63 15.02
N HIS A 46 7.65 -4.56 14.76
CA HIS A 46 7.96 -5.95 14.46
C HIS A 46 7.97 -6.15 12.94
N ILE A 47 9.05 -6.74 12.43
CA ILE A 47 9.22 -7.01 11.01
C ILE A 47 9.64 -8.46 10.81
N ILE A 48 8.92 -9.16 9.93
CA ILE A 48 9.36 -10.44 9.38
C ILE A 48 9.60 -10.24 7.89
N ALA A 49 10.80 -10.55 7.42
CA ALA A 49 11.18 -10.50 6.01
C ALA A 49 11.65 -11.88 5.55
N GLU A 50 10.98 -12.42 4.55
CA GLU A 50 11.41 -13.59 3.80
C GLU A 50 12.07 -13.08 2.51
N SER A 51 13.39 -13.26 2.34
CA SER A 51 14.09 -12.59 1.26
C SER A 51 15.21 -13.42 0.64
N SER A 52 15.39 -13.28 -0.69
CA SER A 52 16.55 -13.80 -1.42
C SER A 52 17.82 -12.97 -1.19
N VAL A 53 17.68 -11.74 -0.69
CA VAL A 53 18.78 -10.81 -0.46
C VAL A 53 18.83 -10.38 1.00
N HIS A 54 20.02 -10.30 1.54
CA HIS A 54 20.23 -9.81 2.91
C HIS A 54 20.07 -8.29 2.99
N ILE A 55 19.25 -7.82 3.94
CA ILE A 55 19.10 -6.40 4.31
C ILE A 55 19.64 -6.25 5.74
N SER A 56 20.74 -5.49 5.89
CA SER A 56 21.38 -5.36 7.19
C SER A 56 20.48 -4.68 8.23
N LEU A 57 20.64 -5.05 9.49
CA LEU A 57 19.87 -4.47 10.59
C LEU A 57 20.01 -2.93 10.64
N ASP A 58 21.19 -2.38 10.33
CA ASP A 58 21.40 -0.94 10.28
C ASP A 58 20.58 -0.27 9.17
N GLU A 59 20.45 -0.91 8.00
CA GLU A 59 19.62 -0.41 6.91
C GLU A 59 18.13 -0.47 7.26
N VAL A 60 17.69 -1.55 7.90
CA VAL A 60 16.30 -1.68 8.38
C VAL A 60 15.99 -0.64 9.44
N ASP A 61 16.87 -0.46 10.44
CA ASP A 61 16.71 0.53 11.51
C ASP A 61 16.65 1.97 10.95
N ALA A 62 17.50 2.29 9.98
CA ALA A 62 17.45 3.59 9.30
C ALA A 62 16.12 3.83 8.56
N ILE A 63 15.56 2.80 7.90
CA ILE A 63 14.26 2.87 7.23
C ILE A 63 13.15 3.09 8.26
N VAL A 64 13.13 2.30 9.34
CA VAL A 64 12.11 2.40 10.39
C VAL A 64 12.17 3.77 11.06
N LYS A 65 13.35 4.26 11.43
CA LYS A 65 13.52 5.59 12.04
C LYS A 65 13.06 6.73 11.14
N ARG A 66 13.34 6.64 9.85
CA ARG A 66 12.95 7.66 8.88
C ARG A 66 11.44 7.72 8.66
N ILE A 67 10.75 6.58 8.67
CA ILE A 67 9.32 6.48 8.32
C ILE A 67 8.44 6.48 9.57
N GLY A 68 8.80 5.72 10.59
CA GLY A 68 8.01 5.46 11.79
C GLY A 68 8.49 6.20 13.04
N GLY A 69 9.68 6.83 13.00
CA GLY A 69 10.28 7.49 14.17
C GLY A 69 11.10 6.54 15.06
N ASN A 70 11.32 6.95 16.29
CA ASN A 70 12.14 6.18 17.25
C ASN A 70 11.30 5.03 17.86
N LEU A 71 11.34 3.89 17.22
CA LEU A 71 10.65 2.67 17.65
C LEU A 71 11.69 1.60 18.04
N HIS A 72 11.33 0.76 19.00
CA HIS A 72 12.09 -0.46 19.26
C HIS A 72 11.88 -1.43 18.08
N LEU A 73 12.96 -1.76 17.39
CA LEU A 73 12.93 -2.66 16.24
C LEU A 73 13.12 -4.12 16.68
N ASP A 74 12.16 -4.97 16.33
CA ASP A 74 12.24 -6.42 16.38
C ASP A 74 12.19 -6.96 14.94
N TYR A 75 13.36 -7.39 14.43
CA TYR A 75 13.55 -7.76 13.04
C TYR A 75 13.98 -9.22 12.91
N VAL A 76 13.20 -9.98 12.15
CA VAL A 76 13.49 -11.35 11.78
C VAL A 76 13.61 -11.43 10.26
N GLU A 77 14.81 -11.79 9.78
CA GLU A 77 15.05 -12.10 8.38
C GLU A 77 15.28 -13.60 8.21
N VAL A 78 14.55 -14.18 7.29
CA VAL A 78 14.73 -15.59 6.91
C VAL A 78 14.94 -15.70 5.41
N PRO A 79 15.70 -16.71 4.92
CA PRO A 79 15.72 -16.99 3.50
C PRO A 79 14.33 -17.43 3.05
N GLN A 80 13.95 -17.05 1.84
CA GLN A 80 12.72 -17.55 1.26
C GLN A 80 12.77 -19.09 1.16
N ASP A 81 11.66 -19.75 1.48
CA ASP A 81 11.55 -21.21 1.34
C ASP A 81 11.92 -21.65 -0.08
N GLY A 82 12.77 -22.68 -0.20
CA GLY A 82 13.31 -23.11 -1.48
C GLY A 82 12.24 -23.59 -2.46
N HIS A 83 11.15 -24.19 -1.97
CA HIS A 83 10.02 -24.61 -2.80
C HIS A 83 9.26 -23.39 -3.34
N LEU A 84 8.99 -22.39 -2.48
CA LEU A 84 8.37 -21.14 -2.89
C LEU A 84 9.25 -20.38 -3.89
N ALA A 85 10.56 -20.27 -3.63
CA ALA A 85 11.50 -19.59 -4.50
C ALA A 85 11.56 -20.24 -5.89
N ASN A 86 11.64 -21.57 -5.97
CA ASN A 86 11.62 -22.33 -7.22
C ASN A 86 10.29 -22.15 -7.95
N ASN A 87 9.18 -22.17 -7.23
CA ASN A 87 7.87 -21.92 -7.80
C ASN A 87 7.71 -20.53 -8.39
N GLN A 88 8.41 -19.51 -7.87
CA GLN A 88 8.37 -18.16 -8.39
C GLN A 88 9.27 -17.92 -9.61
N ALA A 89 10.10 -18.89 -9.98
CA ALA A 89 10.97 -18.81 -11.15
C ALA A 89 10.23 -19.08 -12.47
N GLU A 90 9.13 -19.83 -12.44
CA GLU A 90 8.42 -20.30 -13.61
C GLU A 90 6.92 -20.00 -13.53
N GLY A 91 6.43 -19.04 -14.32
CA GLY A 91 5.00 -18.67 -14.41
C GLY A 91 4.43 -18.03 -13.15
N ILE A 92 3.12 -18.07 -13.02
CA ILE A 92 2.39 -17.47 -11.90
C ILE A 92 2.53 -18.30 -10.64
N ARG A 93 2.86 -17.62 -9.56
CA ARG A 93 2.85 -18.18 -8.21
C ARG A 93 1.94 -17.32 -7.35
N CYS A 94 0.64 -17.46 -7.57
CA CYS A 94 -0.36 -16.72 -6.83
C CYS A 94 -0.25 -16.95 -5.34
N GLY A 95 -0.60 -15.94 -4.58
CA GLY A 95 -0.97 -16.08 -3.19
C GLY A 95 -2.35 -16.75 -3.04
N ASP A 96 -3.14 -16.27 -2.10
CA ASP A 96 -4.36 -16.94 -1.61
C ASP A 96 -5.56 -16.87 -2.57
N ASN A 97 -5.52 -16.01 -3.60
CA ASN A 97 -6.69 -15.72 -4.42
C ASN A 97 -6.30 -15.53 -5.89
N GLY A 98 -6.86 -16.35 -6.75
CA GLY A 98 -6.68 -16.28 -8.21
C GLY A 98 -7.63 -15.32 -8.93
N ILE A 99 -8.39 -14.47 -8.21
CA ILE A 99 -9.32 -13.49 -8.77
C ILE A 99 -8.82 -12.08 -8.44
N PHE A 100 -8.58 -11.28 -9.47
CA PHE A 100 -8.10 -9.91 -9.37
C PHE A 100 -9.07 -8.97 -10.09
N LYS A 101 -9.31 -7.80 -9.51
CA LYS A 101 -10.27 -6.83 -10.03
C LYS A 101 -9.61 -5.49 -10.26
N GLY A 102 -10.05 -4.81 -11.31
CA GLY A 102 -9.79 -3.41 -11.54
C GLY A 102 -11.12 -2.69 -11.74
N MET A 103 -11.31 -1.57 -11.05
CA MET A 103 -12.47 -0.70 -11.20
C MET A 103 -12.00 0.69 -11.63
N PRO A 104 -12.71 1.34 -12.58
CA PRO A 104 -12.42 2.74 -12.90
C PRO A 104 -12.61 3.61 -11.65
N VAL A 105 -11.66 4.52 -11.40
CA VAL A 105 -11.74 5.47 -10.29
C VAL A 105 -12.85 6.47 -10.55
N THR A 106 -13.75 6.64 -9.58
CA THR A 106 -14.87 7.59 -9.67
C THR A 106 -14.42 9.03 -9.42
N GLU A 107 -15.22 10.00 -9.82
CA GLU A 107 -14.94 11.43 -9.54
C GLU A 107 -14.93 11.71 -8.02
N GLU A 108 -15.81 11.08 -7.24
CA GLU A 108 -15.82 11.20 -5.79
C GLU A 108 -14.50 10.71 -5.16
N GLN A 109 -13.98 9.58 -5.65
CA GLN A 109 -12.70 9.03 -5.20
C GLN A 109 -11.53 9.97 -5.53
N LYS A 110 -11.52 10.56 -6.73
CA LYS A 110 -10.50 11.55 -7.12
C LYS A 110 -10.56 12.81 -6.25
N ILE A 111 -11.77 13.33 -6.02
CA ILE A 111 -12.00 14.50 -5.16
C ILE A 111 -11.47 14.22 -3.75
N LEU A 112 -11.85 13.09 -3.15
CA LEU A 112 -11.41 12.74 -1.80
C LEU A 112 -9.89 12.57 -1.72
N CYS A 113 -9.27 11.94 -2.72
CA CYS A 113 -7.80 11.82 -2.78
C CYS A 113 -7.12 13.19 -2.86
N GLY A 114 -7.67 14.13 -3.64
CA GLY A 114 -7.20 15.51 -3.73
C GLY A 114 -7.30 16.23 -2.37
N ILE A 115 -8.42 16.11 -1.68
CA ILE A 115 -8.63 16.66 -0.34
C ILE A 115 -7.64 16.05 0.65
N ALA A 116 -7.51 14.71 0.68
CA ALA A 116 -6.60 14.00 1.57
C ALA A 116 -5.14 14.47 1.40
N LYS A 117 -4.68 14.63 0.16
CA LYS A 117 -3.34 15.15 -0.15
C LYS A 117 -3.16 16.59 0.29
N SER A 118 -4.15 17.45 0.06
CA SER A 118 -4.12 18.86 0.46
C SER A 118 -4.05 19.01 1.98
N VAL A 119 -4.88 18.26 2.70
CA VAL A 119 -4.86 18.26 4.18
C VAL A 119 -3.53 17.73 4.70
N TYR A 120 -3.06 16.59 4.17
CA TYR A 120 -1.79 16.00 4.56
C TYR A 120 -0.59 16.90 4.29
N HIS A 121 -0.60 17.66 3.19
CA HIS A 121 0.46 18.65 2.91
C HIS A 121 0.57 19.72 3.99
N THR A 122 -0.57 20.14 4.53
CA THR A 122 -0.63 21.18 5.59
C THR A 122 -0.41 20.60 6.98
N TYR A 123 -0.95 19.40 7.23
CA TYR A 123 -0.91 18.69 8.51
C TYR A 123 -0.40 17.27 8.29
N PRO A 124 0.94 17.04 8.26
CA PRO A 124 1.55 15.74 7.99
C PRO A 124 1.50 14.82 9.23
N SER A 125 0.30 14.51 9.67
CA SER A 125 -0.01 13.60 10.78
C SER A 125 -1.17 12.69 10.38
N ASP A 126 -1.48 11.68 11.21
CA ASP A 126 -2.53 10.69 10.93
C ASP A 126 -3.87 11.34 10.56
N GLY A 127 -4.45 10.89 9.47
CA GLY A 127 -5.72 11.40 8.97
C GLY A 127 -6.52 10.38 8.17
N LYS A 128 -7.83 10.48 8.34
CA LYS A 128 -8.84 9.66 7.69
C LYS A 128 -9.95 10.54 7.13
N TYR A 129 -10.30 10.31 5.88
CA TYR A 129 -11.24 11.13 5.13
C TYR A 129 -12.30 10.24 4.49
N ILE A 130 -13.55 10.65 4.56
CA ILE A 130 -14.68 9.86 4.07
C ILE A 130 -15.55 10.74 3.19
N ILE A 131 -15.96 10.23 2.05
CA ILE A 131 -17.01 10.80 1.20
C ILE A 131 -18.15 9.79 1.05
N ASP A 132 -19.38 10.27 1.22
CA ASP A 132 -20.59 9.47 1.07
C ASP A 132 -21.68 10.36 0.48
N GLU A 133 -21.85 10.27 -0.83
CA GLU A 133 -22.69 11.19 -1.59
C GLU A 133 -22.30 12.67 -1.35
N ALA A 134 -23.15 13.45 -0.71
CA ALA A 134 -22.89 14.85 -0.38
C ALA A 134 -22.18 15.06 0.97
N ARG A 135 -21.99 14.00 1.76
CA ARG A 135 -21.36 14.08 3.07
C ARG A 135 -19.86 13.93 2.95
N LEU A 136 -19.12 14.90 3.50
CA LEU A 136 -17.66 14.87 3.61
C LEU A 136 -17.25 14.92 5.08
N VAL A 137 -16.50 13.93 5.54
CA VAL A 137 -15.95 13.84 6.90
C VAL A 137 -14.44 13.91 6.84
N LEU A 138 -13.83 14.80 7.61
CA LEU A 138 -12.39 14.95 7.72
C LEU A 138 -11.96 14.71 9.18
N CYS A 139 -11.31 13.60 9.44
CA CYS A 139 -10.68 13.29 10.72
C CYS A 139 -9.18 13.49 10.58
N GLN A 140 -8.65 14.60 11.08
CA GLN A 140 -7.24 14.94 11.03
C GLN A 140 -6.69 15.11 12.44
N SER A 141 -5.71 14.31 12.81
CA SER A 141 -5.03 14.42 14.09
C SER A 141 -4.10 15.63 14.14
N ASN A 142 -3.78 16.08 15.35
CA ASN A 142 -2.79 17.12 15.63
C ASN A 142 -2.98 18.41 14.79
N ALA A 143 -4.22 18.70 14.42
CA ALA A 143 -4.60 19.85 13.62
C ALA A 143 -5.67 20.71 14.33
N PRO A 144 -5.64 22.05 14.16
CA PRO A 144 -6.68 22.90 14.70
C PRO A 144 -7.99 22.70 13.92
N THR A 145 -9.01 22.14 14.58
CA THR A 145 -10.32 21.84 13.98
C THR A 145 -10.94 23.08 13.32
N GLU A 146 -10.89 24.24 13.97
CA GLU A 146 -11.40 25.49 13.40
C GLU A 146 -10.68 25.92 12.13
N GLY A 147 -9.38 25.67 12.03
CA GLY A 147 -8.58 25.98 10.84
C GLY A 147 -9.02 25.13 9.65
N LEU A 148 -9.19 23.83 9.85
CA LEU A 148 -9.70 22.90 8.84
C LEU A 148 -11.16 23.21 8.47
N GLN A 149 -12.01 23.56 9.44
CA GLN A 149 -13.40 23.93 9.18
C GLN A 149 -13.52 25.18 8.29
N LYS A 150 -12.59 26.13 8.41
CA LYS A 150 -12.56 27.31 7.52
C LYS A 150 -12.16 26.96 6.09
N LEU A 151 -11.25 25.99 5.93
CA LEU A 151 -10.81 25.50 4.60
C LEU A 151 -11.88 24.63 3.92
N TYR A 152 -12.62 23.87 4.72
CA TYR A 152 -13.65 22.93 4.27
C TYR A 152 -14.97 23.20 4.99
N PRO A 153 -15.67 24.33 4.68
CA PRO A 153 -16.82 24.80 5.48
C PRO A 153 -18.03 23.86 5.43
N THR A 154 -18.13 23.01 4.41
CA THR A 154 -19.22 22.04 4.26
C THR A 154 -18.88 20.64 4.82
N ALA A 155 -17.64 20.42 5.25
CA ALA A 155 -17.23 19.15 5.81
C ALA A 155 -17.53 19.05 7.32
N GLU A 156 -17.77 17.83 7.79
CA GLU A 156 -17.74 17.51 9.21
C GLU A 156 -16.28 17.28 9.63
N VAL A 157 -15.70 18.27 10.30
CA VAL A 157 -14.29 18.22 10.71
C VAL A 157 -14.18 17.73 12.16
N ASN A 158 -13.41 16.65 12.36
CA ASN A 158 -13.19 16.05 13.68
C ASN A 158 -14.49 15.93 14.51
N PRO A 159 -15.51 15.21 14.03
CA PRO A 159 -16.84 15.22 14.65
C PRO A 159 -16.87 14.72 16.11
N LEU A 160 -15.84 14.01 16.55
CA LEU A 160 -15.66 13.56 17.94
C LEU A 160 -14.70 14.47 18.74
N GLY A 161 -14.34 15.63 18.20
CA GLY A 161 -13.39 16.56 18.80
C GLY A 161 -11.95 16.39 18.30
N ALA A 162 -11.08 17.28 18.74
CA ALA A 162 -9.66 17.24 18.44
C ALA A 162 -9.01 15.99 19.07
N TRP A 163 -8.06 15.37 18.36
CA TRP A 163 -7.41 14.14 18.79
C TRP A 163 -5.92 14.11 18.41
N ALA A 164 -5.16 13.28 19.10
CA ALA A 164 -3.81 12.93 18.76
C ALA A 164 -3.80 11.57 18.06
N GLY A 165 -3.10 11.44 16.93
CA GLY A 165 -3.02 10.22 16.13
C GLY A 165 -1.58 9.79 15.89
N GLY A 166 -1.45 8.66 15.20
CA GLY A 166 -0.17 8.07 14.83
C GLY A 166 0.17 6.84 15.65
N THR A 167 1.37 6.32 15.45
CA THR A 167 1.82 5.04 16.03
C THR A 167 1.99 5.04 17.55
N ASP A 168 1.97 6.21 18.19
CA ASP A 168 2.03 6.30 19.67
C ASP A 168 0.67 5.94 20.33
N VAL A 169 -0.43 6.06 19.59
CA VAL A 169 -1.78 5.89 20.10
C VAL A 169 -2.59 4.79 19.43
N ASP A 170 -2.13 4.33 18.25
CA ASP A 170 -2.78 3.26 17.51
C ASP A 170 -1.73 2.32 16.88
N SER A 171 -2.16 1.12 16.53
CA SER A 171 -1.32 0.12 15.86
C SER A 171 -1.61 0.08 14.36
N GLY A 172 -0.59 -0.27 13.59
CA GLY A 172 -0.66 -0.48 12.14
C GLY A 172 -0.15 -1.85 11.72
N VAL A 173 -0.74 -2.40 10.69
CA VAL A 173 -0.33 -3.67 10.07
C VAL A 173 -0.34 -3.52 8.57
N THR A 174 0.62 -4.14 7.88
CA THR A 174 0.67 -4.21 6.42
C THR A 174 -0.66 -4.70 5.82
N ASN A 175 -1.06 -4.07 4.72
CA ASN A 175 -2.25 -4.44 3.94
C ASN A 175 -3.62 -4.31 4.63
N ARG A 176 -3.70 -3.62 5.78
CA ARG A 176 -4.97 -3.43 6.48
C ARG A 176 -5.83 -2.28 5.92
N LYS A 177 -5.28 -1.45 5.03
CA LYS A 177 -5.99 -0.33 4.38
C LYS A 177 -6.19 -0.50 2.87
N LEU A 178 -6.37 -1.73 2.41
CA LEU A 178 -6.60 -2.01 1.00
C LEU A 178 -7.86 -1.32 0.45
N GLY A 179 -8.90 -1.11 1.25
CA GLY A 179 -10.08 -0.34 0.84
C GLY A 179 -9.73 1.11 0.47
N SER A 180 -8.82 1.76 1.23
CA SER A 180 -8.29 3.08 0.90
C SER A 180 -7.41 3.05 -0.36
N ASP A 181 -6.61 1.99 -0.52
CA ASP A 181 -5.62 1.90 -1.59
C ASP A 181 -6.20 1.46 -2.93
N MET A 182 -7.23 0.65 -2.92
CA MET A 182 -7.79 -0.03 -4.10
C MET A 182 -9.28 0.30 -4.35
N ALA A 183 -9.97 0.92 -3.39
CA ALA A 183 -11.41 1.15 -3.42
C ALA A 183 -12.19 -0.14 -3.80
N ASP A 184 -13.06 -0.07 -4.79
CA ASP A 184 -13.88 -1.20 -5.25
C ASP A 184 -13.07 -2.30 -5.97
N SER A 185 -11.76 -2.07 -6.20
CA SER A 185 -10.84 -3.07 -6.78
C SER A 185 -10.28 -4.05 -5.75
N VAL A 186 -10.64 -3.95 -4.47
CA VAL A 186 -10.12 -4.84 -3.42
C VAL A 186 -10.46 -6.30 -3.73
N THR A 187 -9.41 -7.13 -3.67
CA THR A 187 -9.47 -8.58 -3.82
C THR A 187 -8.76 -9.24 -2.64
N GLY A 188 -8.61 -10.55 -2.64
CA GLY A 188 -7.75 -11.23 -1.67
C GLY A 188 -6.27 -10.93 -1.89
N GLY A 189 -5.43 -11.34 -0.96
CA GLY A 189 -4.00 -11.10 -0.95
C GLY A 189 -3.62 -9.69 -0.49
N GLY A 190 -2.34 -9.40 -0.47
CA GLY A 190 -1.79 -8.12 -0.05
C GLY A 190 -1.11 -7.38 -1.20
N LEU A 191 -1.27 -6.05 -1.23
CA LEU A 191 -0.71 -5.18 -2.27
C LEU A 191 0.71 -4.69 -1.94
N HIS A 192 1.06 -4.63 -0.65
CA HIS A 192 2.30 -4.05 -0.14
C HIS A 192 3.22 -5.10 0.49
N GLY A 193 4.52 -4.78 0.53
CA GLY A 193 5.53 -5.62 1.17
C GLY A 193 5.99 -6.82 0.34
N LYS A 194 5.64 -6.91 -0.94
CA LYS A 194 5.95 -8.06 -1.80
C LYS A 194 6.62 -7.63 -3.10
N ASP A 195 7.46 -8.50 -3.66
CA ASP A 195 8.06 -8.30 -4.98
C ASP A 195 7.06 -8.53 -6.12
N LEU A 196 7.46 -8.12 -7.34
CA LEU A 196 6.60 -8.16 -8.53
C LEU A 196 6.31 -9.57 -9.08
N SER A 197 7.04 -10.59 -8.64
CA SER A 197 6.75 -11.96 -9.05
C SER A 197 5.46 -12.50 -8.43
N LYS A 198 4.95 -11.84 -7.38
CA LYS A 198 3.71 -12.21 -6.72
C LYS A 198 2.53 -11.57 -7.44
N ALA A 199 1.57 -12.39 -7.83
CA ALA A 199 0.36 -11.96 -8.54
C ALA A 199 -0.46 -10.93 -7.74
N ASP A 200 -0.43 -11.03 -6.41
CA ASP A 200 -1.05 -10.05 -5.50
C ASP A 200 -0.62 -8.60 -5.80
N VAL A 201 0.62 -8.38 -6.25
CA VAL A 201 1.12 -7.08 -6.65
C VAL A 201 0.92 -6.86 -8.14
N SER A 202 1.51 -7.71 -8.98
CA SER A 202 1.59 -7.47 -10.42
C SER A 202 0.24 -7.55 -11.12
N VAL A 203 -0.59 -8.56 -10.81
CA VAL A 203 -1.90 -8.72 -11.46
C VAL A 203 -2.92 -7.71 -10.93
N ASN A 204 -2.87 -7.34 -9.64
CA ASN A 204 -3.71 -6.26 -9.11
C ASN A 204 -3.41 -4.92 -9.80
N ILE A 205 -2.12 -4.57 -9.93
CA ILE A 205 -1.72 -3.34 -10.64
C ILE A 205 -2.18 -3.39 -12.10
N TYR A 206 -1.96 -4.50 -12.78
CA TYR A 206 -2.34 -4.67 -14.18
C TYR A 206 -3.86 -4.57 -14.39
N ALA A 207 -4.67 -5.25 -13.57
CA ALA A 207 -6.12 -5.19 -13.64
C ALA A 207 -6.63 -3.76 -13.42
N TRP A 208 -6.04 -3.06 -12.44
CA TRP A 208 -6.39 -1.67 -12.16
C TRP A 208 -6.03 -0.76 -13.34
N LEU A 209 -4.83 -0.85 -13.90
CA LEU A 209 -4.40 -0.06 -15.05
C LEU A 209 -5.31 -0.28 -16.26
N LYS A 210 -5.65 -1.55 -16.55
CA LYS A 210 -6.55 -1.91 -17.64
C LYS A 210 -7.96 -1.31 -17.45
N ALA A 211 -8.44 -1.26 -16.21
CA ALA A 211 -9.72 -0.62 -15.90
C ALA A 211 -9.69 0.90 -16.10
N GLN A 212 -8.58 1.58 -15.74
CA GLN A 212 -8.44 3.02 -15.98
C GLN A 212 -8.35 3.32 -17.48
N GLU A 213 -7.62 2.52 -18.24
CA GLU A 213 -7.46 2.67 -19.69
C GLU A 213 -8.79 2.50 -20.44
N THR A 214 -9.54 1.46 -20.09
CA THR A 214 -10.80 1.11 -20.79
C THR A 214 -12.04 1.85 -20.28
N GLY A 215 -11.96 2.44 -19.09
CA GLY A 215 -13.11 3.01 -18.37
C GLY A 215 -14.15 1.97 -17.95
N LYS A 216 -13.79 0.68 -17.91
CA LYS A 216 -14.70 -0.44 -17.61
C LYS A 216 -14.12 -1.32 -16.50
N PRO A 217 -15.00 -1.96 -15.69
CA PRO A 217 -14.56 -3.00 -14.76
C PRO A 217 -13.79 -4.12 -15.47
N VAL A 218 -12.71 -4.58 -14.83
CA VAL A 218 -11.87 -5.69 -15.30
C VAL A 218 -11.85 -6.76 -14.19
N GLN A 219 -12.01 -8.02 -14.57
CA GLN A 219 -11.78 -9.16 -13.71
C GLN A 219 -10.82 -10.12 -14.40
N LEU A 220 -9.74 -10.45 -13.73
CA LEU A 220 -8.75 -11.41 -14.18
C LEU A 220 -8.76 -12.61 -13.26
N VAL A 221 -8.60 -13.79 -13.83
CA VAL A 221 -8.51 -15.04 -13.07
C VAL A 221 -7.26 -15.75 -13.51
N CYS A 222 -6.49 -16.20 -12.56
CA CYS A 222 -5.32 -17.03 -12.80
C CYS A 222 -5.10 -18.01 -11.65
N ALA A 223 -4.36 -19.06 -11.93
CA ALA A 223 -3.99 -20.08 -10.96
C ALA A 223 -2.47 -20.29 -10.94
N ILE A 224 -1.98 -20.90 -9.88
CA ILE A 224 -0.59 -21.31 -9.78
C ILE A 224 -0.24 -22.24 -10.96
N GLY A 225 0.83 -21.89 -11.67
CA GLY A 225 1.30 -22.63 -12.85
C GLY A 225 0.85 -22.06 -14.18
N ASP A 226 -0.07 -21.08 -14.21
CA ASP A 226 -0.44 -20.42 -15.45
C ASP A 226 0.73 -19.56 -15.98
N ASP A 227 0.95 -19.59 -17.29
CA ASP A 227 1.96 -18.77 -17.98
C ASP A 227 1.37 -17.47 -18.51
N THR A 228 0.04 -17.38 -18.57
CA THR A 228 -0.70 -16.23 -19.10
C THR A 228 -1.89 -15.88 -18.22
N VAL A 229 -2.26 -14.59 -18.22
CA VAL A 229 -3.52 -14.10 -17.64
C VAL A 229 -4.29 -13.36 -18.73
N ASP A 230 -5.52 -13.77 -18.99
CA ASP A 230 -6.36 -13.19 -20.06
C ASP A 230 -5.62 -13.14 -21.43
N GLY A 231 -4.85 -14.19 -21.74
CA GLY A 231 -4.06 -14.32 -22.97
C GLY A 231 -2.78 -13.48 -23.02
N VAL A 232 -2.47 -12.73 -21.97
CA VAL A 232 -1.23 -11.94 -21.86
C VAL A 232 -0.17 -12.73 -21.09
N PRO A 233 1.07 -12.85 -21.63
CA PRO A 233 2.17 -13.49 -20.90
C PRO A 233 2.38 -12.85 -19.53
N TYR A 234 2.56 -13.69 -18.50
CA TYR A 234 2.74 -13.18 -17.13
C TYR A 234 3.95 -12.24 -17.00
N ALA A 235 5.03 -12.51 -17.72
CA ALA A 235 6.20 -11.63 -17.74
C ALA A 235 5.89 -10.20 -18.22
N GLU A 236 4.97 -10.03 -19.17
CA GLU A 236 4.54 -8.71 -19.66
C GLU A 236 3.71 -7.98 -18.60
N ILE A 237 2.91 -8.72 -17.82
CA ILE A 237 2.14 -8.17 -16.69
C ILE A 237 3.09 -7.67 -15.61
N VAL A 238 4.10 -8.48 -15.25
CA VAL A 238 5.14 -8.10 -14.29
C VAL A 238 5.89 -6.85 -14.75
N GLU A 239 6.26 -6.78 -16.03
CA GLU A 239 6.97 -5.62 -16.59
C GLU A 239 6.08 -4.36 -16.62
N THR A 240 4.79 -4.52 -16.87
CA THR A 240 3.82 -3.41 -16.80
C THR A 240 3.69 -2.87 -15.38
N ALA A 241 3.60 -3.77 -14.39
CA ALA A 241 3.59 -3.38 -12.98
C ALA A 241 4.92 -2.72 -12.56
N ARG A 242 6.07 -3.23 -13.04
CA ARG A 242 7.40 -2.65 -12.80
C ARG A 242 7.45 -1.19 -13.27
N ARG A 243 7.07 -0.92 -14.50
CA ARG A 243 7.04 0.44 -15.06
C ARG A 243 6.13 1.36 -14.25
N TYR A 244 4.99 0.86 -13.80
CA TYR A 244 4.09 1.63 -12.96
C TYR A 244 4.75 1.99 -11.61
N ILE A 245 5.31 1.02 -10.88
CA ILE A 245 6.00 1.28 -9.61
C ILE A 245 7.17 2.26 -9.79
N GLN A 246 7.98 2.07 -10.83
CA GLN A 246 9.10 2.97 -11.15
C GLN A 246 8.62 4.39 -11.45
N SER A 247 7.51 4.55 -12.15
CA SER A 247 6.94 5.87 -12.45
C SER A 247 6.50 6.64 -11.21
N LEU A 248 6.24 5.94 -10.13
CA LEU A 248 5.88 6.51 -8.82
C LEU A 248 7.10 6.81 -7.94
N GLY A 249 8.27 6.29 -8.28
CA GLY A 249 9.49 6.42 -7.48
C GLY A 249 9.74 5.27 -6.49
N GLY A 250 9.12 4.09 -6.72
CA GLY A 250 9.35 2.87 -5.96
C GLY A 250 8.16 2.41 -5.11
N PHE A 251 8.36 1.30 -4.40
CA PHE A 251 7.33 0.66 -3.58
C PHE A 251 6.95 1.48 -2.35
N GLU A 252 7.90 2.18 -1.71
CA GLU A 252 7.57 3.09 -0.60
C GLU A 252 6.62 4.19 -1.07
N LYS A 253 6.90 4.81 -2.23
CA LYS A 253 6.05 5.85 -2.80
C LYS A 253 4.70 5.32 -3.26
N PHE A 254 4.67 4.10 -3.76
CA PHE A 254 3.42 3.40 -4.06
C PHE A 254 2.60 3.21 -2.79
N ALA A 255 3.22 2.77 -1.70
CA ALA A 255 2.56 2.53 -0.43
C ALA A 255 1.98 3.79 0.24
N GLU A 256 2.46 4.99 -0.09
CA GLU A 256 1.89 6.23 0.47
C GLU A 256 0.38 6.37 0.17
N TRP A 257 -0.05 6.04 -1.04
CA TRP A 257 -1.42 6.30 -1.50
C TRP A 257 -2.11 5.11 -2.18
N GLY A 258 -1.39 4.01 -2.43
CA GLY A 258 -1.91 2.85 -3.15
C GLY A 258 -2.19 3.11 -4.63
N LEU A 259 -3.18 2.44 -5.18
CA LEU A 259 -3.63 2.58 -6.57
C LEU A 259 -4.55 3.80 -6.76
N VAL A 260 -5.50 3.99 -5.86
CA VAL A 260 -6.43 5.13 -5.89
C VAL A 260 -5.77 6.33 -5.22
N ARG A 261 -5.25 7.26 -6.04
CA ARG A 261 -4.35 8.33 -5.59
C ARG A 261 -4.61 9.67 -6.26
#